data_88c1ca1108385784b7ee57a0f638770a
#
_entry.id   88c1ca1108385784b7ee57a0f638770a
#
_cell.length_a   1.000
_cell.length_b   1.000
_cell.length_c   1.000
_cell.angle_alpha   90.00
_cell.angle_beta   90.00
_cell.angle_gamma   90.00
#
_symmetry.space_group_name_H-M   'P 1'
#
loop_
_entity.id
_entity.type
_entity.pdbx_description
1 polymer ?
#
loop_
_entity_poly.entity_id
_entity_poly.type
_entity_poly.pdbx_seq_one_letter_code
_entity_poly.pdbx_strand_id
1 'polypeptide(L)'
;PIAFIRGKNLNDCLIVDESQNLNELEIRALCTRLTPNGKIIFTGDIEQNDTYRSYTGLHYLMDMANAIPEIKVHKLKENHRSDLVGKILDWEHSRKKTND
;
A
#
# COMPACT_ATOMS: atom_id res chain seq x y z
N PRO A 1 -3.84 13.72 -2.76
CA PRO A 1 -3.62 13.34 -4.13
C PRO A 1 -3.18 11.89 -4.25
N ILE A 2 -3.47 11.32 -5.37
CA ILE A 2 -2.99 9.99 -5.67
C ILE A 2 -1.47 10.07 -5.78
N ALA A 3 -0.78 9.26 -5.02
CA ALA A 3 0.66 9.35 -4.89
C ALA A 3 1.35 9.30 -6.23
N PHE A 4 0.90 8.43 -7.09
CA PHE A 4 1.29 8.55 -8.47
C PHE A 4 0.61 7.47 -9.31
N ILE A 5 0.48 7.78 -10.61
CA ILE A 5 -0.02 6.84 -11.58
C ILE A 5 1.06 6.71 -12.65
N ARG A 6 1.46 5.49 -12.92
CA ARG A 6 2.43 5.19 -13.95
C ARG A 6 1.74 4.70 -15.20
N GLY A 7 2.18 5.21 -16.32
CA GLY A 7 1.71 4.78 -17.60
C GLY A 7 0.34 5.32 -17.96
N LYS A 8 0.06 5.34 -19.23
CA LYS A 8 -1.20 5.82 -19.75
C LYS A 8 -2.24 4.73 -19.84
N ASN A 9 -1.81 3.50 -19.88
CA ASN A 9 -2.67 2.34 -19.81
C ASN A 9 -2.10 1.39 -18.76
N LEU A 10 -2.92 0.51 -18.24
CA LEU A 10 -2.52 -0.38 -17.18
C LEU A 10 -2.25 -1.79 -17.69
N ASN A 11 -1.50 -1.88 -18.80
CA ASN A 11 -1.03 -3.16 -19.30
C ASN A 11 0.11 -3.71 -18.46
N ASP A 12 0.82 -2.84 -17.75
CA ASP A 12 1.91 -3.22 -16.87
C ASP A 12 1.43 -3.30 -15.44
N CYS A 13 2.34 -3.45 -14.53
CA CYS A 13 2.03 -3.47 -13.11
C CYS A 13 2.09 -2.05 -12.56
N LEU A 14 1.02 -1.62 -11.91
CA LEU A 14 0.94 -0.35 -11.21
C LEU A 14 0.98 -0.63 -9.71
N ILE A 15 1.83 0.08 -9.00
CA ILE A 15 1.88 -0.01 -7.54
C ILE A 15 1.36 1.30 -6.98
N VAL A 16 0.36 1.20 -6.11
CA VAL A 16 -0.26 2.34 -5.46
C VAL A 16 -0.01 2.22 -3.97
N ASP A 17 0.85 3.07 -3.45
CA ASP A 17 1.23 3.03 -2.04
C ASP A 17 0.33 3.95 -1.21
N GLU A 18 0.32 3.70 0.10
CA GLU A 18 -0.43 4.50 1.06
C GLU A 18 -1.93 4.57 0.72
N SER A 19 -2.49 3.44 0.33
CA SER A 19 -3.86 3.37 -0.18
C SER A 19 -4.93 3.68 0.86
N GLN A 20 -4.57 3.67 2.15
CA GLN A 20 -5.49 4.08 3.20
C GLN A 20 -5.83 5.58 3.10
N ASN A 21 -5.03 6.35 2.37
CA ASN A 21 -5.28 7.78 2.18
C ASN A 21 -6.15 8.08 0.96
N LEU A 22 -6.49 7.06 0.19
CA LEU A 22 -7.36 7.21 -0.98
C LEU A 22 -8.81 6.95 -0.57
N ASN A 23 -9.72 7.55 -1.32
CA ASN A 23 -11.15 7.32 -1.12
C ASN A 23 -11.67 6.30 -2.14
N GLU A 24 -12.96 5.93 -2.00
CA GLU A 24 -13.58 4.95 -2.88
C GLU A 24 -13.52 5.34 -4.35
N LEU A 25 -13.77 6.60 -4.64
CA LEU A 25 -13.81 7.08 -6.02
C LEU A 25 -12.43 7.00 -6.66
N GLU A 26 -11.40 7.31 -5.90
CA GLU A 26 -10.03 7.23 -6.39
C GLU A 26 -9.63 5.78 -6.67
N ILE A 27 -9.96 4.87 -5.77
CA ILE A 27 -9.69 3.45 -5.96
C ILE A 27 -10.44 2.93 -7.18
N ARG A 28 -11.72 3.29 -7.28
CA ARG A 28 -12.54 2.86 -8.41
C ARG A 28 -11.99 3.36 -9.74
N ALA A 29 -11.54 4.60 -9.76
CA ALA A 29 -10.98 5.18 -10.98
C ALA A 29 -9.73 4.42 -11.43
N LEU A 30 -8.90 4.00 -10.49
CA LEU A 30 -7.72 3.21 -10.79
C LEU A 30 -8.09 1.82 -11.29
N CYS A 31 -8.98 1.15 -10.58
CA CYS A 31 -9.35 -0.22 -10.91
C CYS A 31 -10.03 -0.34 -12.26
N THR A 32 -10.87 0.63 -12.61
CA THR A 32 -11.63 0.56 -13.86
C THR A 32 -10.77 0.86 -15.09
N ARG A 33 -9.55 1.31 -14.88
CA ARG A 33 -8.60 1.51 -15.99
C ARG A 33 -7.77 0.26 -16.28
N LEU A 34 -7.92 -0.78 -15.48
CA LEU A 34 -7.15 -2.00 -15.62
C LEU A 34 -7.51 -2.71 -16.92
N THR A 35 -6.49 -3.12 -17.66
CA THR A 35 -6.67 -3.93 -18.86
C THR A 35 -6.53 -5.41 -18.49
N PRO A 36 -6.95 -6.33 -19.38
CA PRO A 36 -6.87 -7.76 -19.06
C PRO A 36 -5.47 -8.27 -18.73
N ASN A 37 -4.44 -7.62 -19.25
CA ASN A 37 -3.05 -8.02 -18.97
C ASN A 37 -2.39 -7.18 -17.90
N GLY A 38 -3.11 -6.24 -17.34
CA GLY A 38 -2.56 -5.36 -16.33
C GLY A 38 -2.71 -5.90 -14.92
N LYS A 39 -1.98 -5.30 -14.01
CA LYS A 39 -2.03 -5.65 -12.59
C LYS A 39 -1.89 -4.40 -11.76
N ILE A 40 -2.66 -4.30 -10.70
CA ILE A 40 -2.51 -3.22 -9.74
C ILE A 40 -2.24 -3.85 -8.37
N ILE A 41 -1.25 -3.32 -7.69
CA ILE A 41 -0.94 -3.71 -6.32
C ILE A 41 -1.17 -2.49 -5.44
N PHE A 42 -2.08 -2.62 -4.50
CA PHE A 42 -2.34 -1.57 -3.52
C PHE A 42 -1.66 -1.97 -2.21
N THR A 43 -0.88 -1.06 -1.65
CA THR A 43 -0.27 -1.27 -0.34
C THR A 43 -0.78 -0.20 0.61
N GLY A 44 -0.81 -0.51 1.89
CA GLY A 44 -1.27 0.44 2.87
C GLY A 44 -1.49 -0.21 4.22
N ASP A 45 -1.86 0.63 5.17
CA ASP A 45 -2.16 0.22 6.53
C ASP A 45 -3.54 0.73 6.90
N ILE A 46 -4.43 -0.18 7.24
CA ILE A 46 -5.82 0.16 7.52
C ILE A 46 -5.97 1.03 8.77
N GLU A 47 -5.00 0.93 9.68
CA GLU A 47 -5.02 1.69 10.92
C GLU A 47 -4.44 3.09 10.79
N GLN A 48 -3.74 3.35 9.68
CA GLN A 48 -3.17 4.67 9.41
C GLN A 48 -3.99 5.37 8.36
N ASN A 49 -4.41 6.58 8.64
CA ASN A 49 -4.99 7.42 7.61
C ASN A 49 -4.94 8.87 8.06
N ASP A 50 -4.51 9.71 7.14
CA ASP A 50 -4.34 11.14 7.40
C ASP A 50 -5.63 11.92 7.29
N THR A 51 -6.71 11.25 6.94
CA THR A 51 -7.99 11.91 6.63
C THR A 51 -9.03 11.77 7.73
N TYR A 52 -8.71 11.04 8.79
CA TYR A 52 -9.63 10.77 9.91
C TYR A 52 -10.92 10.08 9.50
N ARG A 53 -10.90 9.40 8.39
CA ARG A 53 -12.07 8.66 7.92
C ARG A 53 -12.06 7.27 8.52
N SER A 54 -13.21 6.83 8.98
CA SER A 54 -13.34 5.46 9.47
C SER A 54 -13.41 4.45 8.34
N TYR A 55 -13.83 4.86 7.15
CA TYR A 55 -13.89 4.00 5.97
C TYR A 55 -13.08 4.63 4.86
N THR A 56 -12.02 3.97 4.46
CA THR A 56 -11.09 4.49 3.46
C THR A 56 -11.16 3.66 2.19
N GLY A 57 -10.39 4.08 1.18
CA GLY A 57 -10.25 3.29 -0.04
C GLY A 57 -9.71 1.90 0.21
N LEU A 58 -8.88 1.74 1.23
CA LEU A 58 -8.35 0.42 1.58
C LEU A 58 -9.45 -0.49 2.13
N HIS A 59 -10.37 0.05 2.94
CA HIS A 59 -11.54 -0.70 3.39
C HIS A 59 -12.41 -1.11 2.21
N TYR A 60 -12.59 -0.20 1.29
CA TYR A 60 -13.36 -0.45 0.07
C TYR A 60 -12.73 -1.60 -0.74
N LEU A 61 -11.40 -1.60 -0.85
CA LEU A 61 -10.69 -2.68 -1.53
C LEU A 61 -10.90 -4.02 -0.83
N MET A 62 -10.88 -4.02 0.49
CA MET A 62 -11.07 -5.25 1.24
C MET A 62 -12.49 -5.79 1.10
N ASP A 63 -13.48 -4.89 1.08
CA ASP A 63 -14.85 -5.30 0.82
C ASP A 63 -14.99 -5.89 -0.58
N MET A 64 -14.33 -5.24 -1.54
CA MET A 64 -14.33 -5.72 -2.91
C MET A 64 -13.69 -7.11 -3.00
N ALA A 65 -12.59 -7.32 -2.29
CA ALA A 65 -11.90 -8.61 -2.29
C ALA A 65 -12.74 -9.73 -1.71
N ASN A 66 -13.62 -9.41 -0.76
CA ASN A 66 -14.53 -10.41 -0.22
C ASN A 66 -15.57 -10.87 -1.23
N ALA A 67 -15.88 -10.01 -2.19
CA ALA A 67 -16.90 -10.32 -3.21
C ALA A 67 -16.31 -10.85 -4.51
N ILE A 68 -15.06 -10.51 -4.80
CA ILE A 68 -14.42 -10.84 -6.08
C ILE A 68 -13.19 -11.71 -5.83
N PRO A 69 -13.26 -13.02 -6.12
CA PRO A 69 -12.15 -13.93 -5.80
C PRO A 69 -10.83 -13.62 -6.50
N GLU A 70 -10.89 -12.92 -7.61
CA GLU A 70 -9.67 -12.55 -8.33
C GLU A 70 -8.82 -11.52 -7.59
N ILE A 71 -9.40 -10.84 -6.64
CA ILE A 71 -8.68 -9.88 -5.82
C ILE A 71 -8.08 -10.60 -4.62
N LYS A 72 -6.77 -10.56 -4.50
CA LYS A 72 -6.05 -11.27 -3.44
C LYS A 72 -5.60 -10.29 -2.37
N VAL A 73 -5.72 -10.68 -1.13
CA VAL A 73 -5.32 -9.88 0.02
C VAL A 73 -4.21 -10.61 0.77
N HIS A 74 -3.12 -9.90 1.03
CA HIS A 74 -2.02 -10.42 1.81
C HIS A 74 -1.78 -9.49 3.00
N LYS A 75 -1.87 -10.05 4.19
CA LYS A 75 -1.59 -9.29 5.41
C LYS A 75 -0.18 -9.60 5.85
N LEU A 76 0.63 -8.56 5.96
CA LEU A 76 2.00 -8.71 6.39
C LEU A 76 2.05 -8.64 7.91
N LYS A 77 2.86 -9.51 8.49
CA LYS A 77 3.10 -9.48 9.92
C LYS A 77 4.18 -8.44 10.20
N GLU A 78 3.96 -7.67 11.25
CA GLU A 78 4.88 -6.60 11.61
C GLU A 78 6.29 -7.09 11.91
N ASN A 79 6.41 -8.32 12.40
CA ASN A 79 7.67 -8.81 12.95
C ASN A 79 8.82 -8.84 11.95
N HIS A 80 8.56 -9.15 10.71
CA HIS A 80 9.63 -9.25 9.72
C HIS A 80 10.26 -7.90 9.40
N ARG A 81 9.43 -6.90 9.24
CA ARG A 81 9.90 -5.56 8.92
C ARG A 81 10.62 -4.93 10.09
N SER A 82 10.04 -5.05 11.28
CA SER A 82 10.62 -4.41 12.46
C SER A 82 11.96 -5.02 12.84
N ASP A 83 12.16 -6.30 12.58
CA ASP A 83 13.44 -6.94 12.88
C ASP A 83 14.57 -6.34 12.07
N LEU A 84 14.38 -6.18 10.77
CA LEU A 84 15.41 -5.57 9.92
C LEU A 84 15.62 -4.10 10.26
N VAL A 85 14.55 -3.37 10.48
CA VAL A 85 14.64 -1.96 10.87
C VAL A 85 15.40 -1.81 12.19
N GLY A 86 15.10 -2.67 13.15
CA GLY A 86 15.81 -2.69 14.41
C GLY A 86 17.32 -2.90 14.23
N LYS A 87 17.69 -3.81 13.37
CA LYS A 87 19.10 -4.09 13.08
C LYS A 87 19.80 -2.90 12.44
N ILE A 88 19.11 -2.24 11.52
CA ILE A 88 19.66 -1.04 10.87
C ILE A 88 19.91 0.07 11.89
N LEU A 89 18.93 0.31 12.74
CA LEU A 89 19.05 1.36 13.74
C LEU A 89 20.15 1.05 14.77
N ASP A 90 20.28 -0.20 15.17
CA ASP A 90 21.34 -0.63 16.06
C ASP A 90 22.71 -0.42 15.44
N TRP A 91 22.84 -0.74 14.18
CA TRP A 91 24.09 -0.55 13.45
C TRP A 91 24.46 0.94 13.37
N GLU A 92 23.50 1.79 13.05
CA GLU A 92 23.75 3.23 12.99
C GLU A 92 24.15 3.79 14.36
N HIS A 93 23.49 3.32 15.42
CA HIS A 93 23.78 3.75 16.77
C HIS A 93 25.21 3.37 17.18
N SER A 94 25.65 2.18 16.83
CA SER A 94 27.01 1.72 17.08
C SER A 94 28.05 2.62 16.41
N ARG A 95 27.79 3.03 15.19
CA ARG A 95 28.69 3.90 14.45
C ARG A 95 28.85 5.26 15.13
N LYS A 96 27.74 5.82 15.60
CA LYS A 96 27.78 7.11 16.27
C LYS A 96 28.62 7.06 17.55
N LYS A 97 28.51 5.99 18.31
CA LYS A 97 29.30 5.83 19.53
C LYS A 97 30.79 5.72 19.23
N THR A 98 31.12 5.10 18.10
CA THR A 98 32.51 4.91 17.73
C THR A 98 33.17 6.21 17.27
N ASN A 99 32.40 7.10 16.71
CA ASN A 99 32.89 8.36 16.16
C ASN A 99 32.92 9.51 17.17
N ASP A 100 32.42 9.30 18.34
CA ASP A 100 32.49 10.29 19.41
C ASP A 100 33.85 10.24 20.16
#